data_ae6130ecf158ecfd51e6a680f5eeebb2
#
_entry.id   ae6130ecf158ecfd51e6a680f5eeebb2
#
_cell.length_a   1.000
_cell.length_b   1.000
_cell.length_c   1.000
_cell.angle_alpha   90.00
_cell.angle_beta   90.00
_cell.angle_gamma   90.00
#
_symmetry.space_group_name_H-M   'P 1'
#
loop_
_entity.id
_entity.type
_entity.pdbx_description
1 polymer ?
#
loop_
_entity_poly.entity_id
_entity_poly.type
_entity_poly.pdbx_seq_one_letter_code
_entity_poly.pdbx_strand_id
1 'polypeptide(L)'
;MTNLVIAEHDNASIKAATLNTIAAAQKIGGDIHVLVAGHNAQAAADAAAKVAGVAKVLLADAPQLEQGLAENIEATVLNIARDYSHILAPATAYGKNIAPRIAAKLDVAQISDITAVDSADTFERPIYAGNAIATVQSADPIKVITVRTTGFDAVAAEGGSAPVEKIEAAADAGISQFVSREVTKLDRPELTSAKIIVSGGRGLGNGENYTKVLEPLADKLGAALGASRAAVDAGFVPNDYQVGQTGKIVAPQLYVAVGISGAIQHLAGMKDSKVIVAINKDPEAPIFSVADYGLVGDLFTLVPELVSELG
;
A
#
# COMPACT_ATOMS: atom_id res chain seq x y z
N MET A 1 8.30 21.90 -14.36
CA MET A 1 8.38 20.85 -13.32
C MET A 1 7.55 19.69 -13.80
N THR A 2 8.12 18.51 -13.91
CA THR A 2 7.45 17.32 -14.41
C THR A 2 7.69 16.17 -13.42
N ASN A 3 6.63 15.45 -13.08
CA ASN A 3 6.65 14.34 -12.14
C ASN A 3 6.54 13.02 -12.92
N LEU A 4 7.35 12.03 -12.55
CA LEU A 4 7.23 10.66 -13.01
C LEU A 4 6.59 9.81 -11.91
N VAL A 5 5.45 9.21 -12.19
CA VAL A 5 4.83 8.23 -11.30
C VAL A 5 5.09 6.83 -11.86
N ILE A 6 5.78 5.98 -11.10
CA ILE A 6 5.98 4.58 -11.43
C ILE A 6 4.72 3.82 -11.04
N ALA A 7 3.98 3.33 -12.02
CA ALA A 7 2.72 2.61 -11.79
C ALA A 7 2.98 1.22 -11.21
N GLU A 8 2.26 0.87 -10.16
CA GLU A 8 2.08 -0.52 -9.75
C GLU A 8 0.90 -1.11 -10.51
N HIS A 9 1.12 -2.23 -11.19
CA HIS A 9 0.14 -2.86 -12.09
C HIS A 9 0.37 -4.39 -12.15
N ASP A 10 -0.54 -5.08 -12.82
CA ASP A 10 -0.48 -6.53 -13.08
C ASP A 10 -0.39 -6.85 -14.58
N ASN A 11 0.15 -5.92 -15.38
CA ASN A 11 0.20 -5.90 -16.84
C ASN A 11 -1.17 -5.69 -17.52
N ALA A 12 -2.30 -5.91 -16.85
CA ALA A 12 -3.64 -5.73 -17.37
C ALA A 12 -4.35 -4.49 -16.80
N SER A 13 -4.13 -4.21 -15.53
CA SER A 13 -4.74 -3.10 -14.80
C SER A 13 -3.76 -2.40 -13.86
N ILE A 14 -3.98 -1.11 -13.59
CA ILE A 14 -3.25 -0.37 -12.56
C ILE A 14 -3.85 -0.66 -11.18
N LYS A 15 -2.99 -0.71 -10.16
CA LYS A 15 -3.43 -0.89 -8.78
C LYS A 15 -3.90 0.43 -8.17
N ALA A 16 -4.81 0.36 -7.19
CA ALA A 16 -5.33 1.53 -6.48
C ALA A 16 -4.21 2.40 -5.88
N ALA A 17 -3.12 1.80 -5.41
CA ALA A 17 -1.95 2.50 -4.90
C ALA A 17 -1.34 3.51 -5.91
N THR A 18 -1.43 3.23 -7.21
CA THR A 18 -1.02 4.16 -8.26
C THR A 18 -1.88 5.42 -8.27
N LEU A 19 -3.20 5.28 -8.05
CA LEU A 19 -4.12 6.44 -8.01
C LEU A 19 -3.83 7.36 -6.81
N ASN A 20 -3.49 6.80 -5.66
CA ASN A 20 -3.06 7.57 -4.49
C ASN A 20 -1.73 8.29 -4.74
N THR A 21 -0.80 7.64 -5.46
CA THR A 21 0.50 8.24 -5.83
C THR A 21 0.32 9.39 -6.81
N ILE A 22 -0.59 9.27 -7.77
CA ILE A 22 -0.95 10.36 -8.69
C ILE A 22 -1.56 11.54 -7.91
N ALA A 23 -2.40 11.28 -6.89
CA ALA A 23 -2.94 12.34 -6.03
C ALA A 23 -1.82 13.13 -5.31
N ALA A 24 -0.79 12.46 -4.81
CA ALA A 24 0.37 13.13 -4.23
C ALA A 24 1.12 13.97 -5.28
N ALA A 25 1.31 13.44 -6.49
CA ALA A 25 1.95 14.17 -7.59
C ALA A 25 1.14 15.42 -8.01
N GLN A 26 -0.20 15.36 -7.98
CA GLN A 26 -1.05 16.53 -8.21
C GLN A 26 -0.83 17.64 -7.17
N LYS A 27 -0.61 17.28 -5.89
CA LYS A 27 -0.32 18.24 -4.84
C LYS A 27 1.07 18.89 -4.99
N ILE A 28 2.04 18.17 -5.53
CA ILE A 28 3.36 18.73 -5.89
C ILE A 28 3.21 19.76 -7.00
N GLY A 29 2.30 19.52 -7.94
CA GLY A 29 2.05 20.38 -9.10
C GLY A 29 2.93 20.06 -10.31
N GLY A 30 2.64 20.69 -11.45
CA GLY A 30 3.29 20.42 -12.75
C GLY A 30 2.69 19.22 -13.47
N ASP A 31 3.28 18.86 -14.61
CA ASP A 31 2.80 17.75 -15.44
C ASP A 31 3.10 16.39 -14.78
N ILE A 32 2.19 15.46 -14.95
CA ILE A 32 2.30 14.11 -14.41
C ILE A 32 2.42 13.12 -15.57
N HIS A 33 3.56 12.46 -15.65
CA HIS A 33 3.78 11.33 -16.54
C HIS A 33 3.71 10.04 -15.74
N VAL A 34 3.02 9.03 -16.26
CA VAL A 34 2.91 7.71 -15.61
C VAL A 34 3.71 6.70 -16.41
N LEU A 35 4.68 6.06 -15.76
CA LEU A 35 5.43 4.95 -16.35
C LEU A 35 4.72 3.63 -16.06
N VAL A 36 4.36 2.91 -17.12
CA VAL A 36 3.92 1.50 -17.08
C VAL A 36 5.06 0.66 -17.66
N ALA A 37 5.76 -0.06 -16.80
CA ALA A 37 6.89 -0.90 -17.15
C ALA A 37 6.52 -2.38 -16.94
N GLY A 38 6.26 -3.13 -18.03
CA GLY A 38 5.75 -4.48 -17.96
C GLY A 38 5.98 -5.27 -19.25
N HIS A 39 5.23 -6.35 -19.41
CA HIS A 39 5.19 -7.12 -20.66
C HIS A 39 3.75 -7.41 -21.05
N ASN A 40 3.43 -7.17 -22.33
CA ASN A 40 2.05 -7.15 -22.83
C ASN A 40 1.15 -6.20 -21.99
N ALA A 41 1.71 -5.06 -21.55
CA ALA A 41 1.13 -4.15 -20.58
C ALA A 41 0.32 -2.99 -21.20
N GLN A 42 -0.05 -3.08 -22.48
CA GLN A 42 -0.83 -2.05 -23.18
C GLN A 42 -2.16 -1.76 -22.45
N ALA A 43 -2.85 -2.79 -21.93
CA ALA A 43 -4.12 -2.58 -21.23
C ALA A 43 -3.94 -1.76 -19.93
N ALA A 44 -2.85 -1.99 -19.17
CA ALA A 44 -2.53 -1.19 -18.01
C ALA A 44 -2.16 0.26 -18.39
N ALA A 45 -1.46 0.45 -19.52
CA ALA A 45 -1.16 1.79 -20.03
C ALA A 45 -2.43 2.54 -20.46
N ASP A 46 -3.36 1.88 -21.12
CA ASP A 46 -4.65 2.44 -21.52
C ASP A 46 -5.51 2.79 -20.30
N ALA A 47 -5.44 2.01 -19.22
CA ALA A 47 -6.08 2.32 -17.95
C ALA A 47 -5.45 3.55 -17.29
N ALA A 48 -4.12 3.64 -17.26
CA ALA A 48 -3.40 4.81 -16.73
C ALA A 48 -3.71 6.09 -17.53
N ALA A 49 -3.89 5.98 -18.85
CA ALA A 49 -4.22 7.11 -19.72
C ALA A 49 -5.60 7.73 -19.44
N LYS A 50 -6.53 6.96 -18.86
CA LYS A 50 -7.87 7.44 -18.48
C LYS A 50 -7.90 8.15 -17.14
N VAL A 51 -6.83 8.06 -16.34
CA VAL A 51 -6.80 8.65 -15.00
C VAL A 51 -6.80 10.19 -15.09
N ALA A 52 -7.66 10.81 -14.30
CA ALA A 52 -7.77 12.28 -14.26
C ALA A 52 -6.45 12.93 -13.82
N GLY A 53 -5.99 13.93 -14.59
CA GLY A 53 -4.80 14.72 -14.29
C GLY A 53 -3.47 14.11 -14.78
N VAL A 54 -3.49 12.96 -15.43
CA VAL A 54 -2.33 12.42 -16.12
C VAL A 54 -2.14 13.16 -17.45
N ALA A 55 -0.94 13.68 -17.68
CA ALA A 55 -0.60 14.40 -18.91
C ALA A 55 -0.05 13.46 -20.00
N LYS A 56 0.64 12.40 -19.63
CA LYS A 56 1.23 11.43 -20.55
C LYS A 56 1.43 10.08 -19.85
N VAL A 57 1.29 8.99 -20.60
CA VAL A 57 1.71 7.65 -20.17
C VAL A 57 2.90 7.21 -20.99
N LEU A 58 3.94 6.71 -20.31
CA LEU A 58 5.10 6.08 -20.93
C LEU A 58 4.96 4.57 -20.78
N LEU A 59 4.96 3.84 -21.89
CA LEU A 59 4.88 2.39 -21.90
C LEU A 59 6.24 1.79 -22.27
N ALA A 60 6.89 1.17 -21.31
CA ALA A 60 8.04 0.28 -21.52
C ALA A 60 7.55 -1.16 -21.52
N ASP A 61 7.41 -1.76 -22.70
CA ASP A 61 6.84 -3.10 -22.90
C ASP A 61 7.92 -4.07 -23.39
N ALA A 62 8.41 -4.93 -22.49
CA ALA A 62 9.47 -5.89 -22.81
C ALA A 62 9.44 -7.11 -21.88
N PRO A 63 9.86 -8.31 -22.36
CA PRO A 63 9.78 -9.55 -21.59
C PRO A 63 10.48 -9.50 -20.23
N GLN A 64 11.61 -8.84 -20.11
CA GLN A 64 12.36 -8.71 -18.85
C GLN A 64 11.64 -7.87 -17.78
N LEU A 65 10.58 -7.15 -18.14
CA LEU A 65 9.77 -6.36 -17.22
C LEU A 65 8.52 -7.09 -16.73
N GLU A 66 8.21 -8.27 -17.27
CA GLU A 66 6.97 -9.02 -17.00
C GLU A 66 6.69 -9.22 -15.51
N GLN A 67 7.72 -9.60 -14.75
CA GLN A 67 7.59 -9.96 -13.34
C GLN A 67 7.91 -8.82 -12.38
N GLY A 68 8.20 -7.63 -12.90
CA GLY A 68 8.46 -6.44 -12.10
C GLY A 68 9.74 -6.54 -11.26
N LEU A 69 10.80 -7.21 -11.77
CA LEU A 69 12.10 -7.25 -11.10
C LEU A 69 12.64 -5.82 -10.94
N ALA A 70 12.96 -5.47 -9.70
CA ALA A 70 13.31 -4.09 -9.36
C ALA A 70 14.54 -3.57 -10.10
N GLU A 71 15.50 -4.44 -10.41
CA GLU A 71 16.71 -4.13 -11.16
C GLU A 71 16.41 -3.66 -12.58
N ASN A 72 15.45 -4.32 -13.24
CA ASN A 72 15.09 -4.02 -14.61
C ASN A 72 14.21 -2.77 -14.71
N ILE A 73 13.32 -2.56 -13.72
CA ILE A 73 12.52 -1.33 -13.63
C ILE A 73 13.40 -0.13 -13.31
N GLU A 74 14.31 -0.26 -12.32
CA GLU A 74 15.29 0.78 -11.98
C GLU A 74 16.06 1.23 -13.22
N ALA A 75 16.66 0.27 -13.94
CA ALA A 75 17.45 0.56 -15.15
C ALA A 75 16.60 1.31 -16.21
N THR A 76 15.35 0.91 -16.40
CA THR A 76 14.42 1.58 -17.33
C THR A 76 14.11 3.01 -16.88
N VAL A 77 13.84 3.21 -15.58
CA VAL A 77 13.60 4.56 -15.02
C VAL A 77 14.84 5.46 -15.19
N LEU A 78 16.04 4.94 -14.95
CA LEU A 78 17.27 5.72 -15.06
C LEU A 78 17.53 6.28 -16.46
N ASN A 79 17.05 5.60 -17.51
CA ASN A 79 17.16 6.10 -18.89
C ASN A 79 16.43 7.42 -19.12
N ILE A 80 15.38 7.70 -18.32
CA ILE A 80 14.52 8.89 -18.46
C ILE A 80 14.55 9.80 -17.24
N ALA A 81 15.19 9.39 -16.15
CA ALA A 81 15.09 10.06 -14.84
C ALA A 81 15.47 11.54 -14.86
N ARG A 82 16.40 11.93 -15.73
CA ARG A 82 16.92 13.31 -15.80
C ARG A 82 15.94 14.32 -16.38
N ASP A 83 14.86 13.85 -17.00
CA ASP A 83 13.79 14.69 -17.54
C ASP A 83 12.77 15.09 -16.47
N TYR A 84 12.91 14.55 -15.25
CA TYR A 84 11.96 14.71 -14.16
C TYR A 84 12.58 15.37 -12.93
N SER A 85 11.80 16.22 -12.29
CA SER A 85 12.16 16.81 -10.99
C SER A 85 11.76 15.93 -9.81
N HIS A 86 10.74 15.08 -10.01
CA HIS A 86 10.22 14.17 -9.00
C HIS A 86 9.96 12.78 -9.61
N ILE A 87 10.33 11.75 -8.90
CA ILE A 87 10.07 10.35 -9.24
C ILE A 87 9.33 9.74 -8.05
N LEU A 88 8.07 9.37 -8.25
CA LEU A 88 7.19 8.87 -7.21
C LEU A 88 6.85 7.40 -7.45
N ALA A 89 6.82 6.63 -6.38
CA ALA A 89 6.29 5.27 -6.37
C ALA A 89 5.37 5.07 -5.15
N PRO A 90 4.37 4.17 -5.18
CA PRO A 90 3.58 3.85 -4.00
C PRO A 90 4.47 3.21 -2.92
N ALA A 91 4.21 3.51 -1.64
CA ALA A 91 4.93 2.91 -0.51
C ALA A 91 4.44 1.48 -0.21
N THR A 92 4.20 0.69 -1.24
CA THR A 92 3.94 -0.75 -1.21
C THR A 92 5.25 -1.54 -1.26
N ALA A 93 5.21 -2.86 -1.14
CA ALA A 93 6.40 -3.71 -1.31
C ALA A 93 7.08 -3.47 -2.67
N TYR A 94 6.29 -3.22 -3.73
CA TYR A 94 6.78 -2.90 -5.07
C TYR A 94 7.62 -1.61 -5.09
N GLY A 95 7.04 -0.48 -4.70
CA GLY A 95 7.74 0.80 -4.72
C GLY A 95 8.89 0.89 -3.71
N LYS A 96 8.75 0.26 -2.53
CA LYS A 96 9.82 0.19 -1.52
C LYS A 96 11.03 -0.64 -1.97
N ASN A 97 10.87 -1.52 -2.93
CA ASN A 97 11.98 -2.27 -3.53
C ASN A 97 12.68 -1.47 -4.64
N ILE A 98 11.93 -0.67 -5.42
CA ILE A 98 12.45 0.04 -6.61
C ILE A 98 13.05 1.41 -6.24
N ALA A 99 12.33 2.22 -5.47
CA ALA A 99 12.70 3.61 -5.22
C ALA A 99 14.09 3.80 -4.57
N PRO A 100 14.51 3.03 -3.56
CA PRO A 100 15.84 3.21 -2.96
C PRO A 100 16.98 2.89 -3.93
N ARG A 101 16.75 1.98 -4.90
CA ARG A 101 17.71 1.66 -5.94
C ARG A 101 17.90 2.86 -6.89
N ILE A 102 16.78 3.47 -7.32
CA ILE A 102 16.79 4.67 -8.16
C ILE A 102 17.51 5.81 -7.44
N ALA A 103 17.16 6.08 -6.17
CA ALA A 103 17.77 7.14 -5.38
C ALA A 103 19.29 6.95 -5.24
N ALA A 104 19.73 5.72 -4.93
CA ALA A 104 21.14 5.40 -4.83
C ALA A 104 21.92 5.59 -6.15
N LYS A 105 21.32 5.23 -7.29
CA LYS A 105 21.94 5.40 -8.62
C LYS A 105 21.99 6.86 -9.08
N LEU A 106 21.05 7.67 -8.63
CA LEU A 106 21.02 9.12 -8.91
C LEU A 106 21.86 9.92 -7.91
N ASP A 107 22.40 9.27 -6.88
CA ASP A 107 23.13 9.90 -5.77
C ASP A 107 22.30 10.99 -5.05
N VAL A 108 21.04 10.67 -4.76
CA VAL A 108 20.08 11.55 -4.05
C VAL A 108 19.46 10.82 -2.85
N ALA A 109 18.94 11.58 -1.90
CA ALA A 109 18.18 11.02 -0.78
C ALA A 109 16.79 10.56 -1.23
N GLN A 110 16.31 9.44 -0.68
CA GLN A 110 14.91 9.04 -0.81
C GLN A 110 14.08 9.67 0.29
N ILE A 111 12.93 10.26 -0.06
CA ILE A 111 11.92 10.74 0.87
C ILE A 111 10.87 9.63 0.99
N SER A 112 10.94 8.87 2.09
CA SER A 112 10.15 7.64 2.24
C SER A 112 8.82 7.89 2.91
N ASP A 113 7.76 7.28 2.33
CA ASP A 113 6.47 7.07 2.99
C ASP A 113 5.78 8.40 3.36
N ILE A 114 5.75 9.36 2.41
CA ILE A 114 5.15 10.67 2.66
C ILE A 114 3.64 10.56 2.90
N THR A 115 3.13 11.40 3.81
CA THR A 115 1.69 11.51 4.15
C THR A 115 1.10 12.87 3.75
N ALA A 116 1.94 13.88 3.53
CA ALA A 116 1.51 15.19 3.03
C ALA A 116 2.58 15.83 2.13
N VAL A 117 2.15 16.79 1.34
CA VAL A 117 2.97 17.64 0.48
C VAL A 117 2.70 19.08 0.89
N ASP A 118 3.71 19.76 1.44
CA ASP A 118 3.63 21.17 1.83
C ASP A 118 4.08 22.08 0.69
N SER A 119 5.08 21.64 -0.06
CA SER A 119 5.56 22.33 -1.27
C SER A 119 6.24 21.31 -2.21
N ALA A 120 6.79 21.79 -3.33
CA ALA A 120 7.50 20.93 -4.28
C ALA A 120 8.78 20.28 -3.70
N ASP A 121 9.30 20.77 -2.59
CA ASP A 121 10.51 20.25 -1.95
C ASP A 121 10.34 19.87 -0.48
N THR A 122 9.14 20.08 0.09
CA THR A 122 8.85 19.91 1.52
C THR A 122 7.68 18.96 1.71
N PHE A 123 7.88 17.95 2.56
CA PHE A 123 6.96 16.82 2.71
C PHE A 123 6.85 16.42 4.19
N GLU A 124 5.70 15.89 4.58
CA GLU A 124 5.53 15.25 5.88
C GLU A 124 5.64 13.74 5.77
N ARG A 125 6.28 13.12 6.75
CA ARG A 125 6.40 11.67 6.85
C ARG A 125 6.40 11.18 8.29
N PRO A 126 5.83 10.01 8.58
CA PRO A 126 5.89 9.42 9.91
C PRO A 126 7.28 8.88 10.21
N ILE A 127 7.70 9.05 11.46
CA ILE A 127 8.90 8.47 12.06
C ILE A 127 8.55 7.81 13.39
N TYR A 128 9.43 7.00 13.96
CA TYR A 128 9.18 6.27 15.22
C TYR A 128 7.85 5.47 15.19
N ALA A 129 7.65 4.68 14.12
CA ALA A 129 6.43 3.90 13.89
C ALA A 129 5.14 4.77 13.88
N GLY A 130 5.26 6.02 13.45
CA GLY A 130 4.15 6.96 13.37
C GLY A 130 3.81 7.70 14.66
N ASN A 131 4.64 7.60 15.70
CA ASN A 131 4.48 8.39 16.93
C ASN A 131 4.88 9.85 16.75
N ALA A 132 5.62 10.17 15.69
CA ALA A 132 5.97 11.54 15.32
C ALA A 132 5.83 11.71 13.79
N ILE A 133 5.47 12.91 13.38
CA ILE A 133 5.51 13.35 12.00
C ILE A 133 6.69 14.30 11.82
N ALA A 134 7.55 13.99 10.85
CA ALA A 134 8.66 14.86 10.50
C ALA A 134 8.31 15.61 9.21
N THR A 135 8.45 16.93 9.24
CA THR A 135 8.50 17.77 8.04
C THR A 135 9.94 17.75 7.52
N VAL A 136 10.13 17.31 6.29
CA VAL A 136 11.44 17.17 5.65
C VAL A 136 11.49 18.00 4.38
N GLN A 137 12.61 18.74 4.20
CA GLN A 137 12.88 19.48 2.96
C GLN A 137 14.07 18.86 2.24
N SER A 138 13.96 18.62 0.94
CA SER A 138 15.03 18.10 0.10
C SER A 138 15.61 19.18 -0.79
N ALA A 139 16.92 19.35 -0.72
CA ALA A 139 17.68 20.21 -1.63
C ALA A 139 18.16 19.48 -2.90
N ASP A 140 17.91 18.18 -3.03
CA ASP A 140 18.34 17.38 -4.17
C ASP A 140 17.71 17.87 -5.47
N PRO A 141 18.42 17.77 -6.62
CA PRO A 141 17.87 18.20 -7.92
C PRO A 141 16.69 17.33 -8.37
N ILE A 142 16.70 16.04 -8.03
CA ILE A 142 15.63 15.08 -8.30
C ILE A 142 15.17 14.50 -6.96
N LYS A 143 13.87 14.57 -6.67
CA LYS A 143 13.26 14.01 -5.46
C LYS A 143 12.75 12.61 -5.77
N VAL A 144 13.29 11.60 -5.12
CA VAL A 144 12.78 10.22 -5.20
C VAL A 144 11.92 9.95 -3.98
N ILE A 145 10.64 9.66 -4.22
CA ILE A 145 9.61 9.70 -3.18
C ILE A 145 8.84 8.38 -3.17
N THR A 146 8.59 7.80 -1.99
CA THR A 146 7.53 6.80 -1.85
C THR A 146 6.33 7.40 -1.12
N VAL A 147 5.12 7.12 -1.62
CA VAL A 147 3.87 7.73 -1.18
C VAL A 147 3.07 6.75 -0.35
N ARG A 148 2.75 7.11 0.90
CA ARG A 148 1.84 6.33 1.74
C ARG A 148 0.42 6.41 1.15
N THR A 149 -0.12 5.29 0.73
CA THR A 149 -1.41 5.22 0.04
C THR A 149 -2.57 5.71 0.91
N THR A 150 -2.50 5.52 2.23
CA THR A 150 -3.51 5.99 3.19
C THR A 150 -3.44 7.49 3.50
N GLY A 151 -2.38 8.19 3.09
CA GLY A 151 -2.22 9.64 3.28
C GLY A 151 -2.87 10.50 2.19
N PHE A 152 -3.28 9.89 1.08
CA PHE A 152 -3.83 10.61 -0.08
C PHE A 152 -5.05 9.89 -0.62
N ASP A 153 -6.15 10.58 -0.77
CA ASP A 153 -7.33 10.04 -1.44
C ASP A 153 -7.02 9.75 -2.91
N ALA A 154 -7.44 8.58 -3.39
CA ALA A 154 -7.21 8.18 -4.76
C ALA A 154 -7.89 9.14 -5.74
N VAL A 155 -7.18 9.52 -6.81
CA VAL A 155 -7.80 10.27 -7.91
C VAL A 155 -8.81 9.40 -8.66
N ALA A 156 -9.72 10.04 -9.41
CA ALA A 156 -10.65 9.31 -10.27
C ALA A 156 -9.88 8.50 -11.33
N ALA A 157 -10.21 7.21 -11.44
CA ALA A 157 -9.60 6.30 -12.42
C ALA A 157 -9.99 6.63 -13.87
N GLU A 158 -10.99 7.48 -14.05
CA GLU A 158 -11.49 7.94 -15.32
C GLU A 158 -11.59 9.47 -15.35
N GLY A 159 -11.77 10.03 -16.57
CA GLY A 159 -11.88 11.47 -16.79
C GLY A 159 -10.65 12.08 -17.45
N GLY A 160 -9.59 11.29 -17.67
CA GLY A 160 -8.41 11.65 -18.47
C GLY A 160 -8.44 11.06 -19.88
N SER A 161 -7.53 11.54 -20.72
CA SER A 161 -7.31 11.07 -22.09
C SER A 161 -5.87 11.29 -22.53
N ALA A 162 -4.92 10.90 -21.67
CA ALA A 162 -3.51 11.12 -21.91
C ALA A 162 -3.00 10.28 -23.10
N PRO A 163 -2.07 10.80 -23.92
CA PRO A 163 -1.40 10.00 -24.93
C PRO A 163 -0.52 8.93 -24.30
N VAL A 164 -0.49 7.75 -24.92
CA VAL A 164 0.43 6.67 -24.57
C VAL A 164 1.61 6.71 -25.54
N GLU A 165 2.80 6.92 -25.01
CA GLU A 165 4.06 6.93 -25.74
C GLU A 165 4.87 5.68 -25.41
N LYS A 166 5.30 4.94 -26.42
CA LYS A 166 6.20 3.80 -26.21
C LYS A 166 7.62 4.27 -26.03
N ILE A 167 8.28 3.77 -24.99
CA ILE A 167 9.68 4.02 -24.72
C ILE A 167 10.45 2.69 -24.73
N GLU A 168 11.76 2.78 -24.93
CA GLU A 168 12.63 1.61 -24.89
C GLU A 168 12.84 1.18 -23.42
N ALA A 169 12.65 -0.11 -23.15
CA ALA A 169 13.02 -0.73 -21.89
C ALA A 169 14.53 -0.93 -21.82
N ALA A 170 15.13 -0.80 -20.65
CA ALA A 170 16.51 -1.20 -20.44
C ALA A 170 16.71 -2.70 -20.72
N ALA A 171 17.93 -3.07 -21.07
CA ALA A 171 18.31 -4.48 -21.18
C ALA A 171 18.15 -5.20 -19.83
N ASP A 172 17.94 -6.51 -19.87
CA ASP A 172 17.89 -7.33 -18.66
C ASP A 172 19.21 -7.20 -17.88
N ALA A 173 19.10 -6.87 -16.59
CA ALA A 173 20.25 -6.74 -15.71
C ALA A 173 20.97 -8.08 -15.44
N GLY A 174 20.25 -9.21 -15.56
CA GLY A 174 20.78 -10.56 -15.43
C GLY A 174 21.31 -10.93 -14.04
N ILE A 175 20.97 -10.14 -13.00
CA ILE A 175 21.48 -10.33 -11.62
C ILE A 175 20.48 -11.02 -10.70
N SER A 176 19.22 -11.11 -11.12
CA SER A 176 18.16 -11.86 -10.43
C SER A 176 17.27 -12.55 -11.43
N GLN A 177 16.57 -13.59 -10.99
CA GLN A 177 15.65 -14.36 -11.81
C GLN A 177 14.37 -14.62 -11.04
N PHE A 178 13.23 -14.41 -11.69
CA PHE A 178 11.94 -14.81 -11.16
C PHE A 178 11.82 -16.35 -11.20
N VAL A 179 11.44 -16.94 -10.07
CA VAL A 179 11.26 -18.40 -9.95
C VAL A 179 9.79 -18.76 -9.92
N SER A 180 9.06 -18.20 -8.96
CA SER A 180 7.62 -18.45 -8.81
C SER A 180 6.97 -17.39 -7.93
N ARG A 181 5.64 -17.31 -8.00
CA ARG A 181 4.81 -16.49 -7.12
C ARG A 181 3.65 -17.34 -6.62
N GLU A 182 3.50 -17.40 -5.31
CA GLU A 182 2.29 -17.91 -4.68
C GLU A 182 1.38 -16.73 -4.36
N VAL A 183 0.17 -16.75 -4.92
CA VAL A 183 -0.83 -15.71 -4.69
C VAL A 183 -2.03 -16.36 -4.04
N THR A 184 -2.38 -15.91 -2.85
CA THR A 184 -3.61 -16.32 -2.17
C THR A 184 -4.80 -15.71 -2.93
N LYS A 185 -5.64 -16.57 -3.53
CA LYS A 185 -6.92 -16.11 -4.07
C LYS A 185 -7.88 -15.87 -2.92
N LEU A 186 -8.22 -14.61 -2.71
CA LEU A 186 -9.20 -14.21 -1.71
C LEU A 186 -10.53 -13.94 -2.41
N ASP A 187 -11.60 -14.57 -1.91
CA ASP A 187 -12.98 -14.24 -2.32
C ASP A 187 -13.49 -12.96 -1.64
N ARG A 188 -12.61 -12.28 -0.87
CA ARG A 188 -12.89 -11.08 -0.09
C ARG A 188 -12.15 -9.87 -0.65
N PRO A 189 -12.58 -8.63 -0.33
CA PRO A 189 -11.85 -7.42 -0.69
C PRO A 189 -10.39 -7.47 -0.24
N GLU A 190 -9.50 -6.89 -1.04
CA GLU A 190 -8.09 -6.73 -0.65
C GLU A 190 -7.96 -5.77 0.53
N LEU A 191 -7.09 -6.09 1.50
CA LEU A 191 -6.87 -5.30 2.72
C LEU A 191 -6.58 -3.82 2.43
N THR A 192 -5.79 -3.53 1.42
CA THR A 192 -5.35 -2.16 1.10
C THR A 192 -6.46 -1.27 0.55
N SER A 193 -7.56 -1.85 0.06
CA SER A 193 -8.70 -1.13 -0.53
C SER A 193 -10.02 -1.34 0.21
N ALA A 194 -10.04 -2.24 1.20
CA ALA A 194 -11.25 -2.59 1.94
C ALA A 194 -11.76 -1.42 2.79
N LYS A 195 -13.07 -1.19 2.77
CA LYS A 195 -13.73 -0.19 3.63
C LYS A 195 -13.91 -0.68 5.06
N ILE A 196 -14.02 -1.99 5.25
CA ILE A 196 -14.18 -2.65 6.55
C ILE A 196 -13.16 -3.77 6.64
N ILE A 197 -12.47 -3.85 7.77
CA ILE A 197 -11.49 -4.89 8.06
C ILE A 197 -11.80 -5.52 9.41
N VAL A 198 -11.86 -6.86 9.46
CA VAL A 198 -11.87 -7.65 10.69
C VAL A 198 -10.52 -8.32 10.82
N SER A 199 -9.79 -8.02 11.89
CA SER A 199 -8.41 -8.46 12.06
C SER A 199 -8.22 -9.27 13.33
N GLY A 200 -7.54 -10.42 13.21
CA GLY A 200 -7.31 -11.35 14.28
C GLY A 200 -5.89 -11.31 14.86
N GLY A 201 -5.83 -11.41 16.18
CA GLY A 201 -4.57 -11.51 16.90
C GLY A 201 -4.28 -12.93 17.40
N ARG A 202 -3.12 -13.06 18.08
CA ARG A 202 -2.71 -14.32 18.72
C ARG A 202 -3.70 -14.79 19.79
N GLY A 203 -4.57 -13.92 20.30
CA GLY A 203 -5.65 -14.27 21.23
C GLY A 203 -6.63 -15.32 20.73
N LEU A 204 -6.71 -15.55 19.41
CA LEU A 204 -7.52 -16.61 18.78
C LEU A 204 -6.95 -18.02 18.99
N GLY A 205 -5.67 -18.16 19.37
CA GLY A 205 -5.04 -19.41 19.76
C GLY A 205 -4.54 -20.27 18.61
N ASN A 206 -5.28 -20.41 17.52
CA ASN A 206 -4.89 -21.19 16.33
C ASN A 206 -5.64 -20.73 15.06
N GLY A 207 -5.28 -21.30 13.90
CA GLY A 207 -5.87 -20.97 12.60
C GLY A 207 -7.33 -21.45 12.45
N GLU A 208 -7.71 -22.57 13.05
CA GLU A 208 -9.09 -23.05 13.02
C GLU A 208 -10.03 -22.06 13.73
N ASN A 209 -9.63 -21.60 14.90
CA ASN A 209 -10.37 -20.58 15.65
C ASN A 209 -10.40 -19.25 14.87
N TYR A 210 -9.30 -18.88 14.20
CA TYR A 210 -9.27 -17.69 13.37
C TYR A 210 -10.41 -17.71 12.34
N THR A 211 -10.49 -18.78 11.56
CA THR A 211 -11.55 -18.98 10.56
C THR A 211 -12.93 -19.02 11.23
N LYS A 212 -13.11 -19.88 12.22
CA LYS A 212 -14.42 -20.13 12.85
C LYS A 212 -15.04 -18.88 13.52
N VAL A 213 -14.18 -18.02 14.09
CA VAL A 213 -14.64 -16.85 14.84
C VAL A 213 -14.77 -15.63 13.93
N LEU A 214 -13.78 -15.38 13.03
CA LEU A 214 -13.74 -14.12 12.29
C LEU A 214 -14.45 -14.15 10.94
N GLU A 215 -14.49 -15.29 10.25
CA GLU A 215 -15.15 -15.35 8.93
C GLU A 215 -16.64 -15.02 9.01
N PRO A 216 -17.42 -15.53 9.98
CA PRO A 216 -18.84 -15.15 10.08
C PRO A 216 -19.05 -13.65 10.30
N LEU A 217 -18.20 -12.99 11.10
CA LEU A 217 -18.26 -11.55 11.30
C LEU A 217 -17.87 -10.80 10.02
N ALA A 218 -16.81 -11.25 9.34
CA ALA A 218 -16.36 -10.66 8.10
C ALA A 218 -17.41 -10.80 6.99
N ASP A 219 -18.10 -11.93 6.90
CA ASP A 219 -19.19 -12.17 5.94
C ASP A 219 -20.36 -11.22 6.16
N LYS A 220 -20.78 -11.06 7.41
CA LYS A 220 -21.86 -10.14 7.77
C LYS A 220 -21.56 -8.69 7.40
N LEU A 221 -20.29 -8.29 7.58
CA LEU A 221 -19.85 -6.91 7.32
C LEU A 221 -19.38 -6.67 5.89
N GLY A 222 -19.24 -7.71 5.05
CA GLY A 222 -18.58 -7.61 3.75
C GLY A 222 -17.10 -7.17 3.88
N ALA A 223 -16.46 -7.59 4.95
CA ALA A 223 -15.14 -7.12 5.36
C ALA A 223 -13.98 -7.93 4.77
N ALA A 224 -12.83 -7.30 4.62
CA ALA A 224 -11.57 -8.00 4.45
C ALA A 224 -11.11 -8.61 5.78
N LEU A 225 -10.33 -9.69 5.69
CA LEU A 225 -9.71 -10.31 6.85
C LEU A 225 -8.25 -9.88 6.97
N GLY A 226 -7.87 -9.45 8.17
CA GLY A 226 -6.50 -9.08 8.52
C GLY A 226 -5.97 -9.86 9.71
N ALA A 227 -4.67 -9.79 9.94
CA ALA A 227 -4.03 -10.46 11.07
C ALA A 227 -2.88 -9.64 11.65
N SER A 228 -2.60 -9.84 12.93
CA SER A 228 -1.36 -9.35 13.52
C SER A 228 -0.17 -10.20 13.06
N ARG A 229 1.04 -9.62 13.04
CA ARG A 229 2.26 -10.37 12.76
C ARG A 229 2.38 -11.64 13.61
N ALA A 230 2.04 -11.55 14.89
CA ALA A 230 2.13 -12.70 15.81
C ALA A 230 1.18 -13.86 15.43
N ALA A 231 0.04 -13.57 14.80
CA ALA A 231 -0.87 -14.60 14.29
C ALA A 231 -0.34 -15.22 12.99
N VAL A 232 0.25 -14.40 12.11
CA VAL A 232 0.91 -14.87 10.87
C VAL A 232 2.12 -15.73 11.21
N ASP A 233 3.02 -15.26 12.09
CA ASP A 233 4.22 -16.00 12.51
C ASP A 233 3.86 -17.33 13.19
N ALA A 234 2.69 -17.40 13.85
CA ALA A 234 2.15 -18.64 14.43
C ALA A 234 1.45 -19.56 13.41
N GLY A 235 1.40 -19.16 12.12
CA GLY A 235 0.82 -19.96 11.05
C GLY A 235 -0.72 -19.99 11.03
N PHE A 236 -1.41 -19.03 11.68
CA PHE A 236 -2.88 -19.00 11.67
C PHE A 236 -3.42 -18.64 10.28
N VAL A 237 -2.75 -17.75 9.58
CA VAL A 237 -3.10 -17.27 8.24
C VAL A 237 -1.84 -16.96 7.43
N PRO A 238 -1.94 -16.89 6.08
CA PRO A 238 -0.83 -16.49 5.22
C PRO A 238 -0.35 -15.06 5.49
N ASN A 239 0.88 -14.75 5.06
CA ASN A 239 1.50 -13.43 5.23
C ASN A 239 0.70 -12.29 4.58
N ASP A 240 -0.07 -12.57 3.55
CA ASP A 240 -0.91 -11.57 2.85
C ASP A 240 -1.99 -10.93 3.72
N TYR A 241 -2.32 -11.55 4.86
CA TYR A 241 -3.25 -11.04 5.87
C TYR A 241 -2.59 -10.06 6.85
N GLN A 242 -1.25 -9.96 6.86
CA GLN A 242 -0.56 -9.17 7.87
C GLN A 242 -0.85 -7.67 7.73
N VAL A 243 -1.37 -7.09 8.83
CA VAL A 243 -1.51 -5.64 9.03
C VAL A 243 -0.45 -5.16 10.01
N GLY A 244 0.25 -4.09 9.67
CA GLY A 244 1.28 -3.51 10.53
C GLY A 244 2.41 -2.84 9.77
N GLN A 245 3.41 -2.36 10.47
CA GLN A 245 4.57 -1.64 9.93
C GLN A 245 5.31 -2.43 8.83
N THR A 246 5.42 -3.75 8.99
CA THR A 246 6.10 -4.66 8.03
C THR A 246 5.12 -5.45 7.16
N GLY A 247 3.82 -5.26 7.38
CA GLY A 247 2.73 -5.80 6.58
C GLY A 247 2.06 -4.73 5.73
N LYS A 248 0.76 -4.87 5.55
CA LYS A 248 -0.05 -3.87 4.86
C LYS A 248 -0.43 -2.74 5.82
N ILE A 249 -0.34 -1.49 5.35
CA ILE A 249 -0.85 -0.31 6.04
C ILE A 249 -2.24 -0.05 5.50
N VAL A 250 -3.21 0.07 6.40
CA VAL A 250 -4.62 0.20 6.07
C VAL A 250 -5.26 1.37 6.83
N ALA A 251 -6.27 2.00 6.24
CA ALA A 251 -7.07 3.05 6.85
C ALA A 251 -8.55 2.90 6.43
N PRO A 252 -9.21 1.78 6.84
CA PRO A 252 -10.61 1.54 6.51
C PRO A 252 -11.54 2.52 7.24
N GLN A 253 -12.81 2.52 6.87
CA GLN A 253 -13.85 3.22 7.61
C GLN A 253 -14.12 2.54 8.96
N LEU A 254 -13.98 1.21 9.04
CA LEU A 254 -14.12 0.43 10.26
C LEU A 254 -13.03 -0.64 10.34
N TYR A 255 -12.30 -0.66 11.44
CA TYR A 255 -11.32 -1.69 11.78
C TYR A 255 -11.75 -2.40 13.08
N VAL A 256 -12.03 -3.69 12.99
CA VAL A 256 -12.40 -4.51 14.16
C VAL A 256 -11.19 -5.37 14.55
N ALA A 257 -10.59 -5.06 15.70
CA ALA A 257 -9.41 -5.74 16.24
C ALA A 257 -9.83 -6.80 17.26
N VAL A 258 -9.69 -8.08 16.94
CA VAL A 258 -10.11 -9.20 17.78
C VAL A 258 -8.92 -9.95 18.34
N GLY A 259 -8.73 -9.94 19.66
CA GLY A 259 -7.63 -10.63 20.34
C GLY A 259 -6.24 -10.09 19.96
N ILE A 260 -6.16 -8.83 19.57
CA ILE A 260 -4.94 -8.10 19.21
C ILE A 260 -4.46 -7.31 20.43
N SER A 261 -3.18 -7.39 20.78
CA SER A 261 -2.62 -6.68 21.93
C SER A 261 -2.45 -5.19 21.72
N GLY A 262 -2.26 -4.74 20.47
CA GLY A 262 -1.96 -3.33 20.19
C GLY A 262 -0.47 -2.99 20.29
N ALA A 263 0.42 -3.92 19.92
CA ALA A 263 1.84 -3.60 19.79
C ALA A 263 2.03 -2.46 18.78
N ILE A 264 3.00 -1.57 19.06
CA ILE A 264 3.24 -0.34 18.27
C ILE A 264 3.40 -0.61 16.76
N GLN A 265 4.00 -1.77 16.41
CA GLN A 265 4.18 -2.16 15.01
C GLN A 265 2.85 -2.51 14.32
N HIS A 266 1.86 -3.03 15.07
CA HIS A 266 0.51 -3.26 14.55
C HIS A 266 -0.25 -1.94 14.43
N LEU A 267 -0.19 -1.11 15.46
CA LEU A 267 -0.83 0.20 15.47
C LEU A 267 -0.36 1.08 14.32
N ALA A 268 0.93 1.05 13.98
CA ALA A 268 1.49 1.78 12.84
C ALA A 268 0.84 1.42 11.50
N GLY A 269 0.19 0.24 11.40
CA GLY A 269 -0.48 -0.22 10.19
C GLY A 269 -1.99 0.04 10.15
N MET A 270 -2.65 0.46 11.26
CA MET A 270 -4.11 0.56 11.28
C MET A 270 -4.68 1.76 12.07
N LYS A 271 -3.84 2.50 12.80
CA LYS A 271 -4.30 3.60 13.65
C LYS A 271 -5.01 4.75 12.91
N ASP A 272 -4.77 4.87 11.60
CA ASP A 272 -5.39 5.89 10.75
C ASP A 272 -6.79 5.46 10.26
N SER A 273 -7.32 4.32 10.74
CA SER A 273 -8.71 3.88 10.50
C SER A 273 -9.70 4.91 11.08
N LYS A 274 -10.82 5.13 10.41
CA LYS A 274 -11.81 6.15 10.86
C LYS A 274 -12.51 5.76 12.16
N VAL A 275 -12.83 4.47 12.31
CA VAL A 275 -13.41 3.89 13.53
C VAL A 275 -12.66 2.61 13.85
N ILE A 276 -12.23 2.47 15.08
CA ILE A 276 -11.56 1.29 15.61
C ILE A 276 -12.38 0.67 16.71
N VAL A 277 -12.75 -0.60 16.54
CA VAL A 277 -13.40 -1.42 17.56
C VAL A 277 -12.42 -2.47 18.06
N ALA A 278 -12.22 -2.58 19.36
CA ALA A 278 -11.33 -3.57 19.95
C ALA A 278 -12.09 -4.56 20.85
N ILE A 279 -11.80 -5.85 20.68
CA ILE A 279 -12.29 -6.94 21.53
C ILE A 279 -11.10 -7.67 22.13
N ASN A 280 -10.90 -7.55 23.43
CA ASN A 280 -9.80 -8.20 24.13
C ASN A 280 -10.22 -8.56 25.57
N LYS A 281 -9.70 -9.66 26.08
CA LYS A 281 -9.95 -10.06 27.48
C LYS A 281 -9.14 -9.26 28.51
N ASP A 282 -8.02 -8.67 28.08
CA ASP A 282 -7.15 -7.86 28.92
C ASP A 282 -7.58 -6.38 28.83
N PRO A 283 -8.15 -5.79 29.89
CA PRO A 283 -8.59 -4.40 29.88
C PRO A 283 -7.42 -3.40 29.71
N GLU A 284 -6.20 -3.81 30.05
CA GLU A 284 -4.99 -2.98 29.93
C GLU A 284 -4.27 -3.16 28.58
N ALA A 285 -4.86 -3.93 27.64
CA ALA A 285 -4.24 -4.13 26.34
C ALA A 285 -4.06 -2.80 25.59
N PRO A 286 -2.87 -2.49 25.07
CA PRO A 286 -2.59 -1.21 24.39
C PRO A 286 -3.52 -0.89 23.22
N ILE A 287 -4.20 -1.89 22.64
CA ILE A 287 -5.18 -1.67 21.55
C ILE A 287 -6.32 -0.74 21.98
N PHE A 288 -6.70 -0.76 23.26
CA PHE A 288 -7.76 0.10 23.77
C PHE A 288 -7.36 1.58 23.81
N SER A 289 -6.07 1.90 23.79
CA SER A 289 -5.61 3.30 23.75
C SER A 289 -5.91 4.00 22.43
N VAL A 290 -6.18 3.25 21.36
CA VAL A 290 -6.49 3.76 20.02
C VAL A 290 -7.91 3.38 19.57
N ALA A 291 -8.63 2.58 20.35
CA ALA A 291 -9.99 2.14 20.01
C ALA A 291 -11.03 3.21 20.35
N ASP A 292 -11.95 3.47 19.43
CA ASP A 292 -13.12 4.30 19.66
C ASP A 292 -14.16 3.57 20.51
N TYR A 293 -14.24 2.24 20.31
CA TYR A 293 -15.12 1.36 21.07
C TYR A 293 -14.35 0.11 21.53
N GLY A 294 -14.50 -0.24 22.80
CA GLY A 294 -13.86 -1.40 23.40
C GLY A 294 -14.84 -2.35 24.07
N LEU A 295 -14.70 -3.64 23.80
CA LEU A 295 -15.39 -4.71 24.51
C LEU A 295 -14.35 -5.54 25.27
N VAL A 296 -14.40 -5.48 26.60
CA VAL A 296 -13.54 -6.27 27.46
C VAL A 296 -14.21 -7.60 27.79
N GLY A 297 -13.67 -8.72 27.31
CA GLY A 297 -14.23 -10.03 27.55
C GLY A 297 -13.66 -11.12 26.64
N ASP A 298 -14.26 -12.29 26.73
CA ASP A 298 -13.86 -13.44 25.93
C ASP A 298 -14.36 -13.30 24.48
N LEU A 299 -13.42 -13.22 23.54
CA LEU A 299 -13.71 -13.11 22.11
C LEU A 299 -14.54 -14.26 21.56
N PHE A 300 -14.42 -15.48 22.17
CA PHE A 300 -15.18 -16.64 21.75
C PHE A 300 -16.67 -16.58 22.14
N THR A 301 -17.01 -15.68 23.04
CA THR A 301 -18.40 -15.34 23.40
C THR A 301 -18.87 -14.08 22.67
N LEU A 302 -18.09 -12.99 22.77
CA LEU A 302 -18.51 -11.67 22.28
C LEU A 302 -18.62 -11.58 20.76
N VAL A 303 -17.73 -12.25 20.00
CA VAL A 303 -17.80 -12.17 18.53
C VAL A 303 -19.03 -12.90 17.97
N PRO A 304 -19.37 -14.16 18.41
CA PRO A 304 -20.62 -14.79 18.01
C PRO A 304 -21.89 -14.01 18.41
N GLU A 305 -21.92 -13.40 19.59
CA GLU A 305 -23.01 -12.52 19.99
C GLU A 305 -23.15 -11.32 19.04
N LEU A 306 -22.02 -10.64 18.73
CA LEU A 306 -22.00 -9.54 17.77
C LEU A 306 -22.52 -9.97 16.40
N VAL A 307 -22.12 -11.15 15.91
CA VAL A 307 -22.63 -11.69 14.63
C VAL A 307 -24.13 -11.91 14.67
N SER A 308 -24.66 -12.39 15.81
CA SER A 308 -26.10 -12.59 16.02
C SER A 308 -26.88 -11.28 16.03
N GLU A 309 -26.36 -10.24 16.70
CA GLU A 309 -27.01 -8.92 16.79
C GLU A 309 -26.98 -8.15 15.46
N LEU A 310 -26.03 -8.44 14.59
CA LEU A 310 -25.95 -7.86 13.24
C LEU A 310 -27.00 -8.43 12.25
N GLY A 311 -27.75 -9.43 12.63
CA GLY A 311 -28.90 -9.96 11.87
C GLY A 311 -28.53 -11.03 10.86
#